data_9a68d34e7c7356f5c5fdbc491087cadc
#
_entry.id   9a68d34e7c7356f5c5fdbc491087cadc
#
_cell.length_a   1.000
_cell.length_b   1.000
_cell.length_c   1.000
_cell.angle_alpha   90.00
_cell.angle_beta   90.00
_cell.angle_gamma   90.00
#
_symmetry.space_group_name_H-M   'P 1'
#
loop_
_entity.id
_entity.type
_entity.pdbx_description
1 polymer ?
#
loop_
_entity_poly.entity_id
_entity_poly.type
_entity_poly.pdbx_seq_one_letter_code
_entity_poly.pdbx_strand_id
1 'polypeptide(L)'
;MSFNQLSSNQGSSAGPAPKKFLPLHGGALKAAAEFFDIPHEQWLDISTGINPLSWPVPDIPTQVWQRLPEDQYEDGDSLEQAALAYYLANMPTTDSNVTAEVSVHNLLPCAGSQQGIRLLPLLYAAYKSIHKTEAKVWVTSGSYAEHGIAWEDQGHRVRKVACDKITELLTQQPVDVLILVNPDNPSGHRWSVEQLLKWWTILQRRGGWLIVDEAFMDMTPEQSLCGSVERNGLFVLRSIGKFFGLAGLRLGFVFAAEKNIQRLHKMLGPWALSHPAQYLGRLAVQDESWIQNQNEELAQQSARLNTLLQKHTGCDVQGTHLFQTVYHPKSEQIFTQLAQQAILVRYLPATSKTAEGLRFGLPVNNEENWQRLEAALSQLVF
;
A
#
# COMPACT_ATOMS: atom_id res chain seq x y z
N MET A 1 69.61 -26.58 5.16
CA MET A 1 69.90 -25.54 6.17
C MET A 1 68.95 -24.38 5.95
N SER A 2 68.06 -24.15 6.86
CA SER A 2 67.43 -22.90 7.29
C SER A 2 66.05 -23.17 7.78
N PHE A 3 65.86 -22.89 9.05
CA PHE A 3 64.64 -23.05 9.86
C PHE A 3 63.61 -21.99 9.50
N ASN A 4 62.38 -22.44 9.28
CA ASN A 4 61.21 -21.58 9.23
C ASN A 4 60.60 -21.47 10.63
N GLN A 5 60.53 -20.25 11.14
CA GLN A 5 59.73 -19.91 12.31
C GLN A 5 58.26 -19.82 11.96
N LEU A 6 57.43 -20.63 12.58
CA LEU A 6 55.98 -20.53 12.61
C LEU A 6 55.59 -19.44 13.60
N SER A 7 55.05 -18.33 13.09
CA SER A 7 54.31 -17.37 13.89
C SER A 7 52.82 -17.82 13.97
N SER A 8 52.40 -18.25 15.13
CA SER A 8 51.02 -18.55 15.48
C SER A 8 50.21 -17.25 15.57
N ASN A 9 49.46 -16.95 14.51
CA ASN A 9 48.44 -15.93 14.56
C ASN A 9 47.15 -16.58 15.13
N GLN A 10 46.89 -16.37 16.44
CA GLN A 10 45.62 -16.67 17.05
C GLN A 10 44.58 -15.64 16.54
N GLY A 11 43.94 -15.94 15.42
CA GLY A 11 42.73 -15.25 14.98
C GLY A 11 41.60 -15.60 15.93
N SER A 12 41.14 -14.61 16.70
CA SER A 12 39.90 -14.70 17.49
C SER A 12 38.75 -14.98 16.51
N SER A 13 38.26 -16.22 16.52
CA SER A 13 37.01 -16.57 15.84
C SER A 13 35.85 -15.90 16.57
N ALA A 14 35.46 -14.69 16.15
CA ALA A 14 34.16 -14.17 16.49
C ALA A 14 33.14 -15.16 15.93
N GLY A 15 32.34 -15.78 16.77
CA GLY A 15 31.25 -16.64 16.37
C GLY A 15 30.31 -15.91 15.41
N PRO A 16 29.54 -16.64 14.57
CA PRO A 16 28.61 -16.02 13.67
C PRO A 16 27.73 -15.02 14.42
N ALA A 17 27.61 -13.80 13.90
CA ALA A 17 26.73 -12.80 14.49
C ALA A 17 25.32 -13.40 14.68
N PRO A 18 24.64 -13.09 15.79
CA PRO A 18 23.31 -13.65 16.05
C PRO A 18 22.39 -13.33 14.86
N LYS A 19 21.66 -14.34 14.40
CA LYS A 19 20.70 -14.17 13.31
C LYS A 19 19.67 -13.10 13.73
N LYS A 20 19.41 -12.11 12.86
CA LYS A 20 18.43 -11.06 13.08
C LYS A 20 17.18 -11.41 12.29
N PHE A 21 16.01 -11.20 12.88
CA PHE A 21 14.72 -11.30 12.20
C PHE A 21 14.20 -9.90 11.88
N LEU A 22 14.31 -9.50 10.62
CA LEU A 22 13.86 -8.17 10.16
C LEU A 22 13.15 -8.37 8.81
N PRO A 23 11.84 -8.71 8.81
CA PRO A 23 11.11 -9.01 7.60
C PRO A 23 10.91 -7.76 6.73
N LEU A 24 11.08 -7.91 5.42
CA LEU A 24 10.94 -6.83 4.44
C LEU A 24 9.50 -6.27 4.38
N HIS A 25 8.49 -7.13 4.59
CA HIS A 25 7.08 -6.79 4.56
C HIS A 25 6.38 -7.17 5.86
N GLY A 26 5.24 -6.52 6.17
CA GLY A 26 4.35 -6.97 7.24
C GLY A 26 3.68 -8.32 6.90
N GLY A 27 3.09 -8.98 7.90
CA GLY A 27 2.40 -10.26 7.74
C GLY A 27 3.33 -11.48 7.72
N ALA A 28 4.59 -11.35 8.17
CA ALA A 28 5.55 -12.44 8.26
C ALA A 28 5.39 -13.26 9.57
N LEU A 29 4.16 -13.45 10.03
CA LEU A 29 3.84 -14.00 11.35
C LEU A 29 4.38 -15.43 11.55
N LYS A 30 4.23 -16.31 10.54
CA LYS A 30 4.76 -17.68 10.61
C LYS A 30 6.28 -17.68 10.82
N ALA A 31 7.00 -16.87 10.06
CA ALA A 31 8.45 -16.77 10.18
C ALA A 31 8.88 -16.13 11.52
N ALA A 32 8.09 -15.20 12.07
CA ALA A 32 8.32 -14.65 13.42
C ALA A 32 8.12 -15.73 14.48
N ALA A 33 7.03 -16.49 14.42
CA ALA A 33 6.75 -17.57 15.36
C ALA A 33 7.88 -18.61 15.39
N GLU A 34 8.37 -19.02 14.22
CA GLU A 34 9.50 -19.94 14.09
C GLU A 34 10.81 -19.35 14.63
N PHE A 35 11.09 -18.07 14.36
CA PHE A 35 12.34 -17.44 14.78
C PHE A 35 12.45 -17.21 16.29
N PHE A 36 11.34 -16.77 16.92
CA PHE A 36 11.30 -16.47 18.35
C PHE A 36 10.86 -17.64 19.21
N ASP A 37 10.55 -18.80 18.60
CA ASP A 37 10.04 -19.99 19.29
C ASP A 37 8.80 -19.71 20.16
N ILE A 38 7.86 -18.93 19.60
CA ILE A 38 6.60 -18.55 20.25
C ILE A 38 5.45 -19.07 19.38
N PRO A 39 4.48 -19.82 19.96
CA PRO A 39 3.33 -20.35 19.22
C PRO A 39 2.58 -19.26 18.43
N HIS A 40 2.19 -19.59 17.19
CA HIS A 40 1.58 -18.66 16.25
C HIS A 40 0.33 -17.96 16.81
N GLU A 41 -0.48 -18.66 17.58
CA GLU A 41 -1.72 -18.17 18.19
C GLU A 41 -1.51 -17.18 19.34
N GLN A 42 -0.30 -17.06 19.85
CA GLN A 42 0.03 -16.11 20.91
C GLN A 42 0.42 -14.73 20.39
N TRP A 43 0.59 -14.58 19.09
CA TRP A 43 1.04 -13.33 18.51
C TRP A 43 -0.07 -12.31 18.33
N LEU A 44 0.22 -11.07 18.68
CA LEU A 44 -0.51 -9.90 18.23
C LEU A 44 0.17 -9.34 16.97
N ASP A 45 -0.36 -9.68 15.79
CA ASP A 45 0.18 -9.15 14.51
C ASP A 45 -0.45 -7.82 14.14
N ILE A 46 0.29 -6.75 14.37
CA ILE A 46 -0.03 -5.38 13.93
C ILE A 46 1.01 -4.86 12.93
N SER A 47 1.67 -5.75 12.20
CA SER A 47 2.68 -5.40 11.19
C SER A 47 2.09 -4.93 9.88
N THR A 48 0.79 -5.17 9.65
CA THR A 48 0.09 -4.77 8.43
C THR A 48 -0.73 -3.49 8.63
N GLY A 49 -1.01 -2.76 7.56
CA GLY A 49 -1.97 -1.65 7.57
C GLY A 49 -3.34 -2.10 7.07
N ILE A 50 -3.84 -3.21 7.60
CA ILE A 50 -5.15 -3.78 7.25
C ILE A 50 -6.10 -3.50 8.41
N ASN A 51 -7.32 -3.11 8.11
CA ASN A 51 -8.37 -2.96 9.11
C ASN A 51 -8.57 -4.27 9.89
N PRO A 52 -8.38 -4.28 11.21
CA PRO A 52 -8.58 -5.48 12.02
C PRO A 52 -10.06 -5.84 12.22
N LEU A 53 -10.98 -4.90 11.95
CA LEU A 53 -12.42 -5.10 11.94
C LEU A 53 -12.89 -5.25 10.50
N SER A 54 -12.70 -6.44 9.93
CA SER A 54 -13.07 -6.68 8.55
C SER A 54 -14.58 -6.58 8.33
N TRP A 55 -14.97 -6.19 7.12
CA TRP A 55 -16.36 -6.28 6.68
C TRP A 55 -16.89 -7.72 6.86
N PRO A 56 -18.08 -7.90 7.45
CA PRO A 56 -18.63 -9.22 7.75
C PRO A 56 -18.98 -9.95 6.46
N VAL A 57 -18.20 -10.99 6.14
CA VAL A 57 -18.39 -11.79 4.93
C VAL A 57 -19.64 -12.64 5.07
N PRO A 58 -20.67 -12.46 4.23
CA PRO A 58 -21.86 -13.30 4.24
C PRO A 58 -21.59 -14.68 3.63
N ASP A 59 -22.53 -15.59 3.81
CA ASP A 59 -22.53 -16.87 3.09
C ASP A 59 -22.59 -16.63 1.57
N ILE A 60 -21.69 -17.32 0.85
CA ILE A 60 -21.62 -17.19 -0.60
C ILE A 60 -22.48 -18.27 -1.24
N PRO A 61 -23.49 -17.92 -2.06
CA PRO A 61 -24.32 -18.89 -2.78
C PRO A 61 -23.47 -19.86 -3.61
N THR A 62 -23.87 -21.14 -3.61
CA THR A 62 -23.11 -22.20 -4.29
C THR A 62 -22.85 -21.90 -5.77
N GLN A 63 -23.81 -21.28 -6.47
CA GLN A 63 -23.67 -20.93 -7.88
C GLN A 63 -22.53 -19.92 -8.14
N VAL A 64 -22.22 -19.06 -7.18
CA VAL A 64 -21.08 -18.11 -7.28
C VAL A 64 -19.73 -18.85 -7.34
N TRP A 65 -19.66 -20.04 -6.74
CA TRP A 65 -18.48 -20.90 -6.81
C TRP A 65 -18.41 -21.72 -8.10
N GLN A 66 -19.56 -22.06 -8.67
CA GLN A 66 -19.68 -23.05 -9.76
C GLN A 66 -19.70 -22.40 -11.15
N ARG A 67 -20.07 -21.11 -11.25
CA ARG A 67 -20.19 -20.42 -12.53
C ARG A 67 -19.02 -19.44 -12.74
N LEU A 68 -18.69 -19.22 -13.98
CA LEU A 68 -17.84 -18.10 -14.37
C LEU A 68 -18.56 -16.79 -14.06
N PRO A 69 -17.80 -15.71 -13.70
CA PRO A 69 -18.40 -14.43 -13.41
C PRO A 69 -19.16 -13.86 -14.61
N GLU A 70 -20.28 -13.25 -14.32
CA GLU A 70 -21.11 -12.53 -15.30
C GLU A 70 -20.90 -11.02 -15.10
N ASP A 71 -21.21 -10.22 -16.13
CA ASP A 71 -21.01 -8.77 -16.08
C ASP A 71 -22.02 -8.05 -15.18
N GLN A 72 -23.17 -8.69 -14.90
CA GLN A 72 -24.24 -8.13 -14.08
C GLN A 72 -24.86 -9.21 -13.17
N TYR A 73 -25.35 -8.78 -12.02
CA TYR A 73 -26.10 -9.60 -11.06
C TYR A 73 -27.62 -9.40 -11.24
N GLU A 74 -28.45 -10.17 -10.54
CA GLU A 74 -29.92 -10.13 -10.64
C GLU A 74 -30.51 -8.75 -10.32
N ASP A 75 -29.85 -7.95 -9.48
CA ASP A 75 -30.21 -6.58 -9.16
C ASP A 75 -29.80 -5.55 -10.24
N GLY A 76 -29.13 -6.00 -11.30
CA GLY A 76 -28.69 -5.17 -12.42
C GLY A 76 -27.37 -4.45 -12.21
N ASP A 77 -26.78 -4.48 -11.00
CA ASP A 77 -25.50 -3.84 -10.72
C ASP A 77 -24.33 -4.76 -11.07
N SER A 78 -23.30 -4.19 -11.70
CA SER A 78 -21.99 -4.85 -11.80
C SER A 78 -21.07 -4.44 -10.66
N LEU A 79 -19.97 -5.20 -10.46
CA LEU A 79 -18.91 -4.78 -9.53
C LEU A 79 -18.38 -3.38 -9.89
N GLU A 80 -18.23 -3.10 -11.18
CA GLU A 80 -17.71 -1.83 -11.69
C GLU A 80 -18.65 -0.67 -11.38
N GLN A 81 -19.97 -0.87 -11.51
CA GLN A 81 -20.97 0.15 -11.17
C GLN A 81 -20.95 0.45 -9.67
N ALA A 82 -20.98 -0.57 -8.83
CA ALA A 82 -20.94 -0.43 -7.38
C ALA A 82 -19.63 0.23 -6.91
N ALA A 83 -18.48 -0.20 -7.44
CA ALA A 83 -17.18 0.37 -7.11
C ALA A 83 -17.06 1.82 -7.58
N LEU A 84 -17.54 2.15 -8.77
CA LEU A 84 -17.56 3.51 -9.27
C LEU A 84 -18.39 4.42 -8.37
N ALA A 85 -19.60 4.00 -8.01
CA ALA A 85 -20.46 4.74 -7.09
C ALA A 85 -19.77 4.99 -5.74
N TYR A 86 -19.17 3.95 -5.15
CA TYR A 86 -18.41 4.06 -3.90
C TYR A 86 -17.24 5.04 -3.97
N TYR A 87 -16.37 4.89 -4.97
CA TYR A 87 -15.16 5.70 -5.06
C TYR A 87 -15.40 7.15 -5.49
N LEU A 88 -16.56 7.47 -6.08
CA LEU A 88 -16.90 8.84 -6.49
C LEU A 88 -17.90 9.55 -5.55
N ALA A 89 -18.55 8.83 -4.63
CA ALA A 89 -19.66 9.35 -3.80
C ALA A 89 -19.32 10.62 -3.00
N ASN A 90 -18.10 10.75 -2.51
CA ASN A 90 -17.68 11.86 -1.65
C ASN A 90 -16.58 12.73 -2.29
N MET A 91 -16.48 12.69 -3.61
CA MET A 91 -15.51 13.53 -4.29
C MET A 91 -16.05 14.94 -4.46
N PRO A 92 -15.21 15.98 -4.27
CA PRO A 92 -15.62 17.32 -4.63
C PRO A 92 -15.98 17.34 -6.12
N THR A 93 -17.10 17.97 -6.45
CA THR A 93 -17.46 18.27 -7.84
C THR A 93 -16.35 19.13 -8.41
N THR A 94 -15.42 18.48 -9.12
CA THR A 94 -14.27 19.15 -9.69
C THR A 94 -14.74 20.08 -10.78
N ASP A 95 -14.06 21.23 -10.84
CA ASP A 95 -14.05 22.24 -11.88
C ASP A 95 -14.98 21.98 -13.07
N SER A 96 -15.92 22.89 -13.31
CA SER A 96 -16.85 22.93 -14.45
C SER A 96 -16.17 22.86 -15.85
N ASN A 97 -14.85 22.77 -15.88
CA ASN A 97 -14.01 22.67 -17.08
C ASN A 97 -13.61 21.22 -17.45
N VAL A 98 -13.96 20.20 -16.63
CA VAL A 98 -13.72 18.80 -17.00
C VAL A 98 -14.92 18.29 -17.80
N THR A 99 -14.75 18.19 -19.10
CA THR A 99 -15.80 17.89 -20.08
C THR A 99 -16.18 16.41 -20.18
N ALA A 100 -15.46 15.51 -19.50
CA ALA A 100 -15.76 14.07 -19.52
C ALA A 100 -16.06 13.57 -18.11
N GLU A 101 -17.23 12.96 -17.96
CA GLU A 101 -17.65 12.30 -16.73
C GLU A 101 -16.97 10.93 -16.60
N VAL A 102 -16.40 10.65 -15.42
CA VAL A 102 -15.79 9.34 -15.14
C VAL A 102 -16.89 8.28 -15.09
N SER A 103 -16.71 7.21 -15.82
CA SER A 103 -17.67 6.12 -16.01
C SER A 103 -17.06 4.75 -15.70
N VAL A 104 -17.84 3.70 -15.79
CA VAL A 104 -17.36 2.31 -15.66
C VAL A 104 -16.25 1.96 -16.65
N HIS A 105 -16.17 2.65 -17.78
CA HIS A 105 -15.10 2.47 -18.77
C HIS A 105 -13.73 3.00 -18.32
N ASN A 106 -13.70 3.73 -17.21
CA ASN A 106 -12.48 4.24 -16.60
C ASN A 106 -11.95 3.38 -15.46
N LEU A 107 -12.60 2.27 -15.19
CA LEU A 107 -12.32 1.37 -14.08
C LEU A 107 -12.01 -0.03 -14.58
N LEU A 108 -10.95 -0.65 -14.04
CA LEU A 108 -10.61 -2.05 -14.25
C LEU A 108 -10.48 -2.77 -12.91
N PRO A 109 -11.36 -3.71 -12.59
CA PRO A 109 -11.15 -4.63 -11.47
C PRO A 109 -9.94 -5.54 -11.72
N CYS A 110 -9.14 -5.80 -10.71
CA CYS A 110 -7.93 -6.63 -10.81
C CYS A 110 -7.67 -7.44 -9.53
N ALA A 111 -6.83 -8.48 -9.61
CA ALA A 111 -6.50 -9.35 -8.49
C ALA A 111 -5.61 -8.65 -7.46
N GLY A 112 -6.22 -7.69 -6.73
CA GLY A 112 -5.58 -6.73 -5.85
C GLY A 112 -4.84 -5.63 -6.66
N SER A 113 -4.61 -4.46 -6.05
CA SER A 113 -3.83 -3.38 -6.67
C SER A 113 -2.43 -3.84 -7.11
N GLN A 114 -1.89 -4.92 -6.52
CA GLN A 114 -0.62 -5.53 -6.91
C GLN A 114 -0.61 -5.99 -8.37
N GLN A 115 -1.72 -6.52 -8.89
CA GLN A 115 -1.81 -6.87 -10.31
C GLN A 115 -1.73 -5.60 -11.18
N GLY A 116 -2.42 -4.53 -10.78
CA GLY A 116 -2.29 -3.23 -11.45
C GLY A 116 -0.85 -2.70 -11.45
N ILE A 117 -0.15 -2.79 -10.30
CA ILE A 117 1.26 -2.41 -10.17
C ILE A 117 2.12 -3.15 -11.20
N ARG A 118 1.91 -4.47 -11.40
CA ARG A 118 2.67 -5.29 -12.34
C ARG A 118 2.28 -5.07 -13.82
N LEU A 119 1.05 -4.66 -14.09
CA LEU A 119 0.57 -4.42 -15.45
C LEU A 119 1.00 -3.07 -16.03
N LEU A 120 1.12 -2.04 -15.21
CA LEU A 120 1.40 -0.69 -15.67
C LEU A 120 2.75 -0.55 -16.42
N PRO A 121 3.88 -1.14 -15.98
CA PRO A 121 5.11 -1.12 -16.77
C PRO A 121 4.99 -1.88 -18.10
N LEU A 122 4.22 -2.96 -18.16
CA LEU A 122 3.94 -3.69 -19.40
C LEU A 122 3.09 -2.85 -20.36
N LEU A 123 2.07 -2.16 -19.84
CA LEU A 123 1.28 -1.22 -20.61
C LEU A 123 2.13 -0.09 -21.18
N TYR A 124 3.06 0.45 -20.36
CA TYR A 124 3.99 1.48 -20.80
C TYR A 124 4.89 0.99 -21.93
N ALA A 125 5.45 -0.20 -21.80
CA ALA A 125 6.29 -0.81 -22.84
C ALA A 125 5.49 -1.00 -24.15
N ALA A 126 4.24 -1.44 -24.09
CA ALA A 126 3.36 -1.57 -25.25
C ALA A 126 3.00 -0.22 -25.87
N TYR A 127 2.87 0.84 -25.07
CA TYR A 127 2.58 2.20 -25.55
C TYR A 127 3.75 2.81 -26.33
N LYS A 128 5.00 2.49 -25.93
CA LYS A 128 6.25 2.98 -26.53
C LYS A 128 6.84 2.03 -27.56
N SER A 129 6.11 0.99 -27.99
CA SER A 129 6.60 -0.16 -28.79
C SER A 129 7.38 0.15 -30.07
N ILE A 130 7.38 1.40 -30.57
CA ILE A 130 8.13 1.82 -31.75
C ILE A 130 9.61 2.11 -31.43
N HIS A 131 9.92 2.41 -30.17
CA HIS A 131 11.30 2.63 -29.72
C HIS A 131 11.44 1.99 -28.33
N LYS A 132 12.17 0.88 -28.20
CA LYS A 132 12.58 0.25 -26.94
C LYS A 132 13.40 1.22 -26.09
N THR A 133 12.80 2.28 -25.59
CA THR A 133 13.46 3.24 -24.72
C THR A 133 13.14 2.89 -23.27
N GLU A 134 14.20 2.60 -22.53
CA GLU A 134 14.17 2.51 -21.09
C GLU A 134 13.49 3.76 -20.50
N ALA A 135 12.40 3.60 -19.75
CA ALA A 135 11.75 4.72 -19.08
C ALA A 135 12.57 5.19 -17.88
N LYS A 136 12.60 6.49 -17.68
CA LYS A 136 13.05 7.10 -16.42
C LYS A 136 11.87 7.17 -15.47
N VAL A 137 11.91 6.39 -14.41
CA VAL A 137 10.83 6.26 -13.43
C VAL A 137 11.28 6.82 -12.10
N TRP A 138 10.49 7.70 -11.50
CA TRP A 138 10.72 8.15 -10.13
C TRP A 138 9.69 7.57 -9.19
N VAL A 139 10.18 7.05 -8.05
CA VAL A 139 9.38 6.60 -6.91
C VAL A 139 9.84 7.34 -5.65
N THR A 140 8.97 7.53 -4.67
CA THR A 140 9.34 8.16 -3.40
C THR A 140 10.25 7.26 -2.57
N SER A 141 11.29 7.84 -1.97
CA SER A 141 12.20 7.12 -1.08
C SER A 141 11.49 6.64 0.17
N GLY A 142 11.71 5.39 0.55
CA GLY A 142 11.11 4.79 1.74
C GLY A 142 9.66 4.35 1.59
N SER A 143 9.01 4.64 0.45
CA SER A 143 7.65 4.22 0.14
C SER A 143 7.56 2.73 -0.26
N TYR A 144 6.35 2.26 -0.60
CA TYR A 144 6.08 0.87 -0.94
C TYR A 144 6.95 0.39 -2.12
N ALA A 145 7.84 -0.56 -1.83
CA ALA A 145 8.94 -0.94 -2.73
C ALA A 145 8.47 -1.62 -4.03
N GLU A 146 7.30 -2.29 -4.01
CA GLU A 146 6.80 -3.08 -5.14
C GLU A 146 6.60 -2.26 -6.42
N HIS A 147 6.31 -0.97 -6.29
CA HIS A 147 6.25 -0.07 -7.44
C HIS A 147 7.60 0.01 -8.18
N GLY A 148 8.68 0.26 -7.44
CA GLY A 148 10.00 0.31 -8.04
C GLY A 148 10.42 -1.02 -8.66
N ILE A 149 10.24 -2.11 -7.90
CA ILE A 149 10.57 -3.48 -8.32
C ILE A 149 9.85 -3.85 -9.63
N ALA A 150 8.54 -3.55 -9.73
CA ALA A 150 7.76 -3.87 -10.92
C ALA A 150 8.31 -3.21 -12.20
N TRP A 151 8.82 -1.98 -12.10
CA TRP A 151 9.40 -1.26 -13.21
C TRP A 151 10.85 -1.69 -13.52
N GLU A 152 11.65 -1.98 -12.48
CA GLU A 152 13.01 -2.53 -12.63
C GLU A 152 12.97 -3.90 -13.29
N ASP A 153 12.03 -4.78 -12.91
CA ASP A 153 11.82 -6.11 -13.51
C ASP A 153 11.51 -6.04 -15.02
N GLN A 154 10.94 -4.93 -15.50
CA GLN A 154 10.69 -4.69 -16.92
C GLN A 154 11.80 -3.90 -17.63
N GLY A 155 12.96 -3.73 -16.97
CA GLY A 155 14.15 -3.11 -17.55
C GLY A 155 14.08 -1.58 -17.60
N HIS A 156 13.25 -0.94 -16.78
CA HIS A 156 13.18 0.51 -16.67
C HIS A 156 14.14 1.04 -15.61
N ARG A 157 14.58 2.29 -15.78
CA ARG A 157 15.49 2.95 -14.83
C ARG A 157 14.72 3.62 -13.69
N VAL A 158 14.73 3.01 -12.52
CA VAL A 158 14.07 3.52 -11.32
C VAL A 158 15.03 4.39 -10.50
N ARG A 159 14.56 5.57 -10.10
CA ARG A 159 15.24 6.46 -9.17
C ARG A 159 14.36 6.75 -7.97
N LYS A 160 14.86 6.49 -6.77
CA LYS A 160 14.20 6.89 -5.51
C LYS A 160 14.47 8.38 -5.27
N VAL A 161 13.41 9.17 -5.05
CA VAL A 161 13.48 10.62 -4.81
C VAL A 161 12.87 10.97 -3.46
N ALA A 162 13.40 11.98 -2.79
CA ALA A 162 12.82 12.45 -1.53
C ALA A 162 11.54 13.26 -1.81
N CYS A 163 10.53 13.14 -0.94
CA CYS A 163 9.21 13.74 -1.10
C CYS A 163 9.28 15.27 -1.31
N ASP A 164 10.13 15.95 -0.53
CA ASP A 164 10.34 17.39 -0.57
C ASP A 164 11.04 17.89 -1.83
N LYS A 165 11.68 17.00 -2.60
CA LYS A 165 12.44 17.32 -3.81
C LYS A 165 11.69 17.12 -5.11
N ILE A 166 10.50 16.52 -5.09
CA ILE A 166 9.77 16.15 -6.31
C ILE A 166 9.50 17.38 -7.18
N THR A 167 8.95 18.46 -6.61
CA THR A 167 8.62 19.69 -7.36
C THR A 167 9.85 20.32 -8.02
N GLU A 168 10.94 20.44 -7.27
CA GLU A 168 12.21 20.97 -7.79
C GLU A 168 12.74 20.11 -8.93
N LEU A 169 12.80 18.79 -8.73
CA LEU A 169 13.34 17.86 -9.71
C LEU A 169 12.50 17.79 -10.99
N LEU A 170 11.17 17.85 -10.89
CA LEU A 170 10.29 17.84 -12.07
C LEU A 170 10.51 19.05 -12.99
N THR A 171 10.92 20.19 -12.43
CA THR A 171 11.25 21.38 -13.24
C THR A 171 12.61 21.30 -13.90
N GLN A 172 13.57 20.64 -13.26
CA GLN A 172 14.97 20.61 -13.67
C GLN A 172 15.34 19.42 -14.56
N GLN A 173 14.65 18.28 -14.40
CA GLN A 173 15.04 17.01 -15.03
C GLN A 173 13.86 16.33 -15.73
N PRO A 174 14.08 15.71 -16.90
CA PRO A 174 13.06 14.93 -17.56
C PRO A 174 12.87 13.60 -16.82
N VAL A 175 11.61 13.25 -16.60
CA VAL A 175 11.14 11.95 -16.10
C VAL A 175 9.94 11.49 -16.93
N ASP A 176 9.85 10.20 -17.18
CA ASP A 176 8.80 9.63 -18.00
C ASP A 176 7.60 9.18 -17.13
N VAL A 177 7.88 8.70 -15.93
CA VAL A 177 6.85 8.21 -15.00
C VAL A 177 7.17 8.65 -13.58
N LEU A 178 6.21 9.28 -12.92
CA LEU A 178 6.24 9.56 -11.49
C LEU A 178 5.22 8.64 -10.79
N ILE A 179 5.67 7.92 -9.78
CA ILE A 179 4.84 7.00 -9.00
C ILE A 179 4.85 7.44 -7.55
N LEU A 180 3.67 7.59 -6.99
CA LEU A 180 3.43 8.03 -5.61
C LEU A 180 2.47 7.07 -4.92
N VAL A 181 2.60 6.93 -3.61
CA VAL A 181 1.61 6.28 -2.74
C VAL A 181 0.95 7.39 -1.92
N ASN A 182 -0.35 7.59 -2.01
CA ASN A 182 -1.06 8.70 -1.39
C ASN A 182 -2.37 8.26 -0.73
N PRO A 183 -2.47 8.21 0.58
CA PRO A 183 -1.43 8.46 1.61
C PRO A 183 -0.25 7.51 1.51
N ASP A 184 0.96 8.00 1.76
CA ASP A 184 2.18 7.22 1.64
C ASP A 184 2.27 6.10 2.69
N ASN A 185 2.74 4.97 2.26
CA ASN A 185 3.07 3.83 3.09
C ASN A 185 4.60 3.63 3.05
N PRO A 186 5.33 3.86 4.16
CA PRO A 186 4.84 3.81 5.55
C PRO A 186 4.63 5.17 6.25
N SER A 187 4.98 6.30 5.65
CA SER A 187 5.06 7.57 6.37
C SER A 187 3.69 8.20 6.69
N GLY A 188 2.63 7.84 5.97
CA GLY A 188 1.34 8.52 6.04
C GLY A 188 1.32 9.91 5.38
N HIS A 189 2.43 10.34 4.77
CA HIS A 189 2.49 11.61 4.07
C HIS A 189 1.42 11.73 2.99
N ARG A 190 0.86 12.93 2.82
CA ARG A 190 -0.20 13.19 1.84
C ARG A 190 0.15 14.38 0.97
N TRP A 191 -0.14 14.25 -0.32
CA TRP A 191 -0.14 15.35 -1.26
C TRP A 191 -1.56 15.74 -1.61
N SER A 192 -1.81 17.03 -1.73
CA SER A 192 -3.12 17.52 -2.14
C SER A 192 -3.42 17.19 -3.61
N VAL A 193 -4.70 17.08 -3.95
CA VAL A 193 -5.18 16.92 -5.33
C VAL A 193 -4.58 18.00 -6.25
N GLU A 194 -4.56 19.24 -5.80
CA GLU A 194 -3.99 20.37 -6.55
C GLU A 194 -2.51 20.14 -6.87
N GLN A 195 -1.72 19.69 -5.88
CA GLN A 195 -0.30 19.44 -6.07
C GLN A 195 -0.05 18.29 -7.05
N LEU A 196 -0.83 17.21 -6.94
CA LEU A 196 -0.72 16.05 -7.82
C LEU A 196 -1.09 16.42 -9.27
N LEU A 197 -2.14 17.21 -9.46
CA LEU A 197 -2.55 17.67 -10.80
C LEU A 197 -1.55 18.67 -11.41
N LYS A 198 -0.87 19.49 -10.60
CA LYS A 198 0.26 20.30 -11.07
C LYS A 198 1.40 19.43 -11.61
N TRP A 199 1.77 18.36 -10.90
CA TRP A 199 2.80 17.44 -11.36
C TRP A 199 2.36 16.64 -12.59
N TRP A 200 1.10 16.17 -12.62
CA TRP A 200 0.54 15.56 -13.81
C TRP A 200 0.63 16.48 -15.03
N THR A 201 0.33 17.76 -14.88
CA THR A 201 0.41 18.75 -15.97
C THR A 201 1.85 18.86 -16.53
N ILE A 202 2.86 18.87 -15.66
CA ILE A 202 4.27 18.91 -16.07
C ILE A 202 4.65 17.63 -16.84
N LEU A 203 4.24 16.46 -16.34
CA LEU A 203 4.50 15.17 -16.98
C LEU A 203 3.80 15.05 -18.32
N GLN A 204 2.52 15.39 -18.36
CA GLN A 204 1.66 15.27 -19.54
C GLN A 204 2.20 16.07 -20.74
N ARG A 205 2.76 17.26 -20.53
CA ARG A 205 3.40 18.07 -21.57
C ARG A 205 4.54 17.35 -22.28
N ARG A 206 5.11 16.32 -21.67
CA ARG A 206 6.20 15.49 -22.19
C ARG A 206 5.74 14.08 -22.56
N GLY A 207 4.42 13.82 -22.53
CA GLY A 207 3.84 12.48 -22.74
C GLY A 207 4.17 11.49 -21.62
N GLY A 208 4.50 12.00 -20.43
CA GLY A 208 4.80 11.22 -19.23
C GLY A 208 3.54 10.80 -18.46
N TRP A 209 3.72 9.94 -17.46
CA TRP A 209 2.65 9.38 -16.63
C TRP A 209 2.79 9.77 -15.17
N LEU A 210 1.65 10.03 -14.51
CA LEU A 210 1.50 10.06 -13.07
C LEU A 210 0.71 8.83 -12.63
N ILE A 211 1.30 8.03 -11.73
CA ILE A 211 0.65 6.86 -11.12
C ILE A 211 0.53 7.16 -9.63
N VAL A 212 -0.69 7.08 -9.08
CA VAL A 212 -0.96 7.31 -7.67
C VAL A 212 -1.61 6.07 -7.07
N ASP A 213 -0.92 5.44 -6.13
CA ASP A 213 -1.47 4.32 -5.36
C ASP A 213 -2.24 4.87 -4.15
N GLU A 214 -3.54 4.76 -4.21
CA GLU A 214 -4.48 5.23 -3.20
C GLU A 214 -5.04 4.10 -2.33
N ALA A 215 -4.25 3.06 -2.07
CA ALA A 215 -4.69 1.91 -1.27
C ALA A 215 -5.12 2.26 0.17
N PHE A 216 -4.78 3.44 0.67
CA PHE A 216 -5.13 3.93 2.02
C PHE A 216 -6.00 5.20 1.98
N MET A 217 -6.68 5.48 0.86
CA MET A 217 -7.43 6.73 0.65
C MET A 217 -8.89 6.66 1.11
N ASP A 218 -9.41 5.48 1.43
CA ASP A 218 -10.86 5.29 1.71
C ASP A 218 -11.40 6.17 2.84
N MET A 219 -10.55 6.51 3.83
CA MET A 219 -10.91 7.39 4.95
C MET A 219 -10.89 8.89 4.63
N THR A 220 -10.41 9.28 3.45
CA THR A 220 -10.33 10.69 3.00
C THR A 220 -10.63 10.76 1.51
N PRO A 221 -11.80 10.25 1.06
CA PRO A 221 -12.14 10.09 -0.35
C PRO A 221 -12.18 11.43 -1.12
N GLU A 222 -12.42 12.54 -0.43
CA GLU A 222 -12.40 13.89 -0.99
C GLU A 222 -11.00 14.32 -1.51
N GLN A 223 -9.95 13.60 -1.12
CA GLN A 223 -8.57 13.84 -1.57
C GLN A 223 -8.13 12.90 -2.70
N SER A 224 -9.03 12.04 -3.18
CA SER A 224 -8.73 11.07 -4.24
C SER A 224 -8.69 11.71 -5.63
N LEU A 225 -7.88 11.14 -6.52
CA LEU A 225 -7.81 11.50 -7.92
C LEU A 225 -8.74 10.66 -8.82
N CYS A 226 -9.54 9.74 -8.27
CA CYS A 226 -10.46 8.89 -9.06
C CYS A 226 -11.39 9.71 -9.96
N GLY A 227 -11.89 10.86 -9.52
CA GLY A 227 -12.70 11.78 -10.33
C GLY A 227 -11.93 12.55 -11.42
N SER A 228 -10.64 12.33 -11.55
CA SER A 228 -9.77 13.07 -12.49
C SER A 228 -9.16 12.18 -13.58
N VAL A 229 -9.51 10.90 -13.65
CA VAL A 229 -8.77 9.88 -14.43
C VAL A 229 -9.01 9.91 -15.94
N GLU A 230 -9.97 10.69 -16.44
CA GLU A 230 -10.09 10.97 -17.86
C GLU A 230 -8.86 11.67 -18.47
N ARG A 231 -8.00 12.18 -17.60
CA ARG A 231 -6.74 12.80 -18.00
C ARG A 231 -5.74 11.77 -18.49
N ASN A 232 -5.30 11.95 -19.74
CA ASN A 232 -4.33 11.03 -20.35
C ASN A 232 -3.03 10.94 -19.52
N GLY A 233 -2.57 9.73 -19.24
CA GLY A 233 -1.35 9.49 -18.46
C GLY A 233 -1.53 9.63 -16.94
N LEU A 234 -2.75 9.76 -16.44
CA LEU A 234 -3.09 9.64 -15.03
C LEU A 234 -3.63 8.24 -14.75
N PHE A 235 -3.08 7.59 -13.72
CA PHE A 235 -3.50 6.28 -13.23
C PHE A 235 -3.65 6.32 -11.72
N VAL A 236 -4.75 5.76 -11.21
CA VAL A 236 -5.02 5.65 -9.77
C VAL A 236 -5.27 4.19 -9.43
N LEU A 237 -4.65 3.69 -8.36
CA LEU A 237 -4.84 2.33 -7.87
C LEU A 237 -5.64 2.35 -6.56
N ARG A 238 -6.61 1.44 -6.44
CA ARG A 238 -7.44 1.28 -5.24
C ARG A 238 -7.39 -0.17 -4.74
N SER A 239 -7.64 -0.39 -3.45
CA SER A 239 -7.54 -1.72 -2.83
C SER A 239 -8.65 -1.96 -1.81
N ILE A 240 -9.47 -2.97 -2.02
CA ILE A 240 -10.46 -3.46 -1.04
C ILE A 240 -9.80 -4.08 0.20
N GLY A 241 -8.57 -4.54 0.07
CA GLY A 241 -7.89 -5.27 1.13
C GLY A 241 -7.47 -4.45 2.36
N LYS A 242 -7.62 -3.11 2.34
CA LYS A 242 -7.15 -2.24 3.42
C LYS A 242 -8.30 -1.80 4.33
N PHE A 243 -9.12 -0.90 3.88
CA PHE A 243 -10.26 -0.35 4.63
C PHE A 243 -11.29 -1.44 4.99
N PHE A 244 -11.66 -2.28 4.03
CA PHE A 244 -12.63 -3.36 4.27
C PHE A 244 -12.03 -4.55 5.05
N GLY A 245 -10.73 -4.60 5.30
CA GLY A 245 -10.09 -5.71 6.00
C GLY A 245 -10.05 -7.02 5.20
N LEU A 246 -10.40 -6.99 3.91
CA LEU A 246 -10.54 -8.15 3.04
C LEU A 246 -9.28 -8.42 2.20
N ALA A 247 -8.11 -8.39 2.81
CA ALA A 247 -6.84 -8.57 2.10
C ALA A 247 -6.75 -9.93 1.36
N GLY A 248 -7.35 -10.98 1.93
CA GLY A 248 -7.42 -12.32 1.33
C GLY A 248 -8.32 -12.41 0.10
N LEU A 249 -9.27 -11.50 -0.09
CA LEU A 249 -10.17 -11.46 -1.24
C LEU A 249 -9.44 -11.21 -2.56
N ARG A 250 -8.27 -10.59 -2.51
CA ARG A 250 -7.47 -10.24 -3.68
C ARG A 250 -8.25 -9.40 -4.70
N LEU A 251 -8.87 -8.33 -4.26
CA LEU A 251 -9.59 -7.38 -5.12
C LEU A 251 -9.00 -5.97 -5.00
N GLY A 252 -8.83 -5.33 -6.13
CA GLY A 252 -8.42 -3.94 -6.28
C GLY A 252 -8.86 -3.40 -7.63
N PHE A 253 -8.55 -2.14 -7.90
CA PHE A 253 -8.97 -1.46 -9.10
C PHE A 253 -7.87 -0.57 -9.66
N VAL A 254 -7.85 -0.45 -10.99
CA VAL A 254 -7.09 0.55 -11.73
C VAL A 254 -8.07 1.52 -12.33
N PHE A 255 -7.93 2.80 -12.02
CA PHE A 255 -8.65 3.89 -12.66
C PHE A 255 -7.73 4.60 -13.65
N ALA A 256 -8.18 4.83 -14.87
CA ALA A 256 -7.45 5.56 -15.91
C ALA A 256 -8.39 5.99 -17.06
N ALA A 257 -7.87 6.78 -17.99
CA ALA A 257 -8.59 7.08 -19.22
C ALA A 257 -9.00 5.79 -19.96
N GLU A 258 -10.21 5.77 -20.51
CA GLU A 258 -10.86 4.59 -21.12
C GLU A 258 -9.94 3.79 -22.05
N LYS A 259 -9.19 4.47 -22.93
CA LYS A 259 -8.26 3.80 -23.86
C LYS A 259 -7.17 2.97 -23.16
N ASN A 260 -6.76 3.38 -21.95
CA ASN A 260 -5.78 2.65 -21.14
C ASN A 260 -6.44 1.45 -20.46
N ILE A 261 -7.66 1.63 -19.95
CA ILE A 261 -8.46 0.54 -19.36
C ILE A 261 -8.73 -0.55 -20.40
N GLN A 262 -9.14 -0.19 -21.61
CA GLN A 262 -9.36 -1.15 -22.71
C GLN A 262 -8.10 -1.97 -23.04
N ARG A 263 -6.91 -1.35 -23.00
CA ARG A 263 -5.64 -2.05 -23.22
C ARG A 263 -5.29 -2.98 -22.06
N LEU A 264 -5.44 -2.51 -20.83
CA LEU A 264 -5.20 -3.33 -19.63
C LEU A 264 -6.17 -4.53 -19.60
N HIS A 265 -7.44 -4.32 -19.94
CA HIS A 265 -8.43 -5.40 -20.05
C HIS A 265 -8.00 -6.47 -21.06
N LYS A 266 -7.51 -6.05 -22.24
CA LYS A 266 -6.97 -6.99 -23.24
C LYS A 266 -5.74 -7.76 -22.74
N MET A 267 -4.92 -7.15 -21.89
CA MET A 267 -3.74 -7.82 -21.32
C MET A 267 -4.12 -8.83 -20.24
N LEU A 268 -5.19 -8.58 -19.50
CA LEU A 268 -5.70 -9.51 -18.50
C LEU A 268 -6.42 -10.71 -19.10
N GLY A 269 -7.10 -10.52 -20.24
CA GLY A 269 -7.98 -11.53 -20.81
C GLY A 269 -9.29 -11.70 -20.04
N PRO A 270 -10.16 -12.63 -20.46
CA PRO A 270 -11.45 -12.87 -19.82
C PRO A 270 -11.28 -13.51 -18.44
N TRP A 271 -12.24 -13.27 -17.56
CA TRP A 271 -12.34 -13.89 -16.22
C TRP A 271 -11.10 -13.70 -15.33
N ALA A 272 -10.50 -12.54 -15.40
CA ALA A 272 -9.29 -12.22 -14.64
C ALA A 272 -9.49 -12.24 -13.11
N LEU A 273 -10.73 -12.07 -12.65
CA LEU A 273 -11.13 -12.16 -11.24
C LEU A 273 -12.02 -13.37 -10.98
N SER A 274 -11.91 -13.95 -9.79
CA SER A 274 -12.82 -14.99 -9.34
C SER A 274 -14.22 -14.41 -9.11
N HIS A 275 -15.26 -15.21 -9.40
CA HIS A 275 -16.64 -14.81 -9.15
C HIS A 275 -16.92 -14.49 -7.66
N PRO A 276 -16.40 -15.26 -6.67
CA PRO A 276 -16.51 -14.87 -5.25
C PRO A 276 -15.91 -13.50 -4.93
N ALA A 277 -14.77 -13.14 -5.55
CA ALA A 277 -14.16 -11.84 -5.31
C ALA A 277 -15.02 -10.69 -5.87
N GLN A 278 -15.64 -10.88 -7.05
CA GLN A 278 -16.56 -9.91 -7.62
C GLN A 278 -17.83 -9.77 -6.76
N TYR A 279 -18.43 -10.90 -6.39
CA TYR A 279 -19.65 -10.95 -5.58
C TYR A 279 -19.47 -10.24 -4.23
N LEU A 280 -18.45 -10.64 -3.46
CA LEU A 280 -18.20 -10.05 -2.14
C LEU A 280 -17.74 -8.60 -2.23
N GLY A 281 -16.91 -8.27 -3.22
CA GLY A 281 -16.44 -6.90 -3.43
C GLY A 281 -17.58 -5.93 -3.71
N ARG A 282 -18.54 -6.34 -4.55
CA ARG A 282 -19.74 -5.56 -4.85
C ARG A 282 -20.57 -5.31 -3.59
N LEU A 283 -20.87 -6.35 -2.82
CA LEU A 283 -21.63 -6.22 -1.58
C LEU A 283 -20.93 -5.33 -0.54
N ALA A 284 -19.61 -5.48 -0.40
CA ALA A 284 -18.85 -4.70 0.57
C ALA A 284 -18.88 -3.20 0.26
N VAL A 285 -18.71 -2.80 -1.01
CA VAL A 285 -18.71 -1.36 -1.37
C VAL A 285 -20.09 -0.73 -1.36
N GLN A 286 -21.17 -1.53 -1.35
CA GLN A 286 -22.55 -1.08 -1.22
C GLN A 286 -23.06 -1.00 0.22
N ASP A 287 -22.30 -1.50 1.21
CA ASP A 287 -22.70 -1.47 2.62
C ASP A 287 -22.40 -0.11 3.27
N GLU A 288 -23.18 0.89 2.92
CA GLU A 288 -23.03 2.28 3.40
C GLU A 288 -23.05 2.37 4.93
N SER A 289 -23.90 1.58 5.59
CA SER A 289 -24.03 1.60 7.05
C SER A 289 -22.75 1.10 7.74
N TRP A 290 -22.16 0.03 7.24
CA TRP A 290 -20.88 -0.48 7.74
C TRP A 290 -19.75 0.50 7.46
N ILE A 291 -19.70 1.07 6.25
CA ILE A 291 -18.66 2.05 5.85
C ILE A 291 -18.69 3.26 6.78
N GLN A 292 -19.86 3.82 7.07
CA GLN A 292 -20.00 4.96 7.95
C GLN A 292 -19.55 4.64 9.39
N ASN A 293 -20.03 3.54 9.97
CA ASN A 293 -19.64 3.12 11.31
C ASN A 293 -18.14 2.84 11.40
N GLN A 294 -17.57 2.23 10.34
CA GLN A 294 -16.15 1.89 10.31
C GLN A 294 -15.26 3.13 10.21
N ASN A 295 -15.69 4.18 9.51
CA ASN A 295 -14.98 5.45 9.46
C ASN A 295 -14.82 6.07 10.85
N GLU A 296 -15.88 6.08 11.66
CA GLU A 296 -15.84 6.62 13.02
C GLU A 296 -14.95 5.79 13.94
N GLU A 297 -15.09 4.46 13.88
CA GLU A 297 -14.31 3.53 14.69
C GLU A 297 -12.82 3.61 14.41
N LEU A 298 -12.42 3.58 13.13
CA LEU A 298 -11.02 3.67 12.73
C LEU A 298 -10.40 5.02 13.11
N ALA A 299 -11.15 6.11 13.04
CA ALA A 299 -10.66 7.42 13.48
C ALA A 299 -10.33 7.42 14.98
N GLN A 300 -11.22 6.85 15.81
CA GLN A 300 -11.02 6.73 17.26
C GLN A 300 -9.82 5.83 17.60
N GLN A 301 -9.74 4.65 17.01
CA GLN A 301 -8.64 3.70 17.24
C GLN A 301 -7.30 4.26 16.78
N SER A 302 -7.28 4.93 15.64
CA SER A 302 -6.08 5.59 15.12
C SER A 302 -5.57 6.68 16.08
N ALA A 303 -6.48 7.50 16.62
CA ALA A 303 -6.13 8.54 17.60
C ALA A 303 -5.61 7.92 18.90
N ARG A 304 -6.22 6.82 19.39
CA ARG A 304 -5.75 6.07 20.55
C ARG A 304 -4.33 5.54 20.34
N LEU A 305 -4.07 4.90 19.19
CA LEU A 305 -2.74 4.38 18.86
C LEU A 305 -1.70 5.50 18.78
N ASN A 306 -2.06 6.62 18.14
CA ASN A 306 -1.16 7.77 18.04
C ASN A 306 -0.74 8.28 19.43
N THR A 307 -1.72 8.53 20.32
CA THR A 307 -1.48 8.98 21.69
C THR A 307 -0.61 7.99 22.48
N LEU A 308 -0.89 6.69 22.33
CA LEU A 308 -0.14 5.64 23.01
C LEU A 308 1.33 5.62 22.56
N LEU A 309 1.58 5.69 21.26
CA LEU A 309 2.93 5.70 20.73
C LEU A 309 3.69 6.97 21.11
N GLN A 310 3.08 8.15 21.05
CA GLN A 310 3.71 9.41 21.52
C GLN A 310 4.12 9.33 22.99
N LYS A 311 3.21 8.82 23.84
CA LYS A 311 3.44 8.67 25.28
C LYS A 311 4.67 7.81 25.59
N HIS A 312 4.84 6.69 24.89
CA HIS A 312 5.86 5.69 25.24
C HIS A 312 7.16 5.82 24.43
N THR A 313 7.14 6.48 23.27
CA THR A 313 8.36 6.67 22.46
C THR A 313 8.94 8.07 22.55
N GLY A 314 8.14 9.05 22.97
CA GLY A 314 8.54 10.47 22.96
C GLY A 314 8.74 11.06 21.58
N CYS A 315 8.36 10.36 20.51
CA CYS A 315 8.56 10.78 19.14
C CYS A 315 7.28 11.32 18.51
N ASP A 316 7.44 12.11 17.44
CA ASP A 316 6.33 12.44 16.55
C ASP A 316 5.82 11.19 15.87
N VAL A 317 4.49 11.04 15.81
CA VAL A 317 3.80 9.92 15.19
C VAL A 317 3.08 10.39 13.95
N GLN A 318 3.32 9.72 12.84
CA GLN A 318 2.71 10.00 11.55
C GLN A 318 2.01 8.75 11.02
N GLY A 319 0.98 8.90 10.20
CA GLY A 319 0.31 7.71 9.66
C GLY A 319 -1.00 7.99 8.94
N THR A 320 -1.79 6.94 8.86
CA THR A 320 -3.16 6.94 8.35
C THR A 320 -4.10 6.42 9.43
N HIS A 321 -5.40 6.35 9.13
CA HIS A 321 -6.35 5.73 10.05
C HIS A 321 -6.16 4.21 10.22
N LEU A 322 -5.31 3.57 9.42
CA LEU A 322 -5.04 2.12 9.48
C LEU A 322 -3.66 1.77 10.04
N PHE A 323 -2.77 2.73 10.18
CA PHE A 323 -1.46 2.52 10.79
C PHE A 323 -0.84 3.83 11.28
N GLN A 324 0.07 3.68 12.24
CA GLN A 324 0.89 4.78 12.76
C GLN A 324 2.38 4.41 12.62
N THR A 325 3.21 5.39 12.31
CA THR A 325 4.65 5.20 12.10
C THR A 325 5.44 6.12 13.03
N VAL A 326 6.44 5.54 13.66
CA VAL A 326 7.39 6.22 14.54
C VAL A 326 8.79 6.05 13.95
N TYR A 327 9.54 7.14 13.83
CA TYR A 327 10.96 7.11 13.48
C TYR A 327 11.79 7.31 14.74
N HIS A 328 12.58 6.30 15.11
CA HIS A 328 13.35 6.31 16.34
C HIS A 328 14.74 5.67 16.12
N PRO A 329 15.85 6.25 16.61
CA PRO A 329 17.20 5.73 16.36
C PRO A 329 17.47 4.33 16.95
N LYS A 330 16.57 3.82 17.77
CA LYS A 330 16.61 2.45 18.33
C LYS A 330 15.46 1.58 17.84
N SER A 331 14.94 1.84 16.64
CA SER A 331 13.80 1.10 16.10
C SER A 331 14.04 -0.40 16.00
N GLU A 332 15.24 -0.85 15.65
CA GLU A 332 15.59 -2.27 15.64
C GLU A 332 15.51 -2.90 17.04
N GLN A 333 15.97 -2.17 18.06
CA GLN A 333 15.90 -2.63 19.46
C GLN A 333 14.45 -2.72 19.95
N ILE A 334 13.64 -1.71 19.66
CA ILE A 334 12.20 -1.68 19.99
C ILE A 334 11.48 -2.82 19.31
N PHE A 335 11.73 -3.04 18.00
CA PHE A 335 11.18 -4.16 17.25
C PHE A 335 11.46 -5.49 17.95
N THR A 336 12.71 -5.72 18.35
CA THR A 336 13.13 -6.96 18.99
C THR A 336 12.44 -7.15 20.35
N GLN A 337 12.35 -6.10 21.18
CA GLN A 337 11.68 -6.15 22.47
C GLN A 337 10.18 -6.45 22.35
N LEU A 338 9.50 -5.87 21.36
CA LEU A 338 8.08 -6.15 21.08
C LEU A 338 7.90 -7.58 20.56
N ALA A 339 8.76 -8.04 19.65
CA ALA A 339 8.69 -9.38 19.10
C ALA A 339 8.94 -10.46 20.17
N GLN A 340 9.82 -10.23 21.13
CA GLN A 340 10.02 -11.11 22.29
C GLN A 340 8.78 -11.22 23.19
N GLN A 341 7.87 -10.24 23.13
CA GLN A 341 6.58 -10.25 23.82
C GLN A 341 5.43 -10.71 22.87
N ALA A 342 5.79 -11.37 21.76
CA ALA A 342 4.87 -11.81 20.73
C ALA A 342 3.98 -10.69 20.15
N ILE A 343 4.54 -9.51 19.96
CA ILE A 343 3.90 -8.38 19.24
C ILE A 343 4.71 -8.11 17.98
N LEU A 344 4.10 -8.38 16.82
CA LEU A 344 4.74 -8.18 15.54
C LEU A 344 4.33 -6.83 14.94
N VAL A 345 5.31 -5.95 14.79
CA VAL A 345 5.19 -4.66 14.08
C VAL A 345 6.01 -4.70 12.79
N ARG A 346 5.91 -3.69 11.94
CA ARG A 346 6.75 -3.60 10.74
C ARG A 346 7.99 -2.76 11.03
N TYR A 347 9.17 -3.36 10.93
CA TYR A 347 10.43 -2.62 10.94
C TYR A 347 10.69 -1.95 9.59
N LEU A 348 11.20 -0.73 9.64
CA LEU A 348 11.55 0.11 8.50
C LEU A 348 13.05 0.43 8.58
N PRO A 349 13.90 -0.22 7.76
CA PRO A 349 15.32 0.03 7.82
C PRO A 349 15.65 1.45 7.38
N ALA A 350 16.69 2.03 7.99
CA ALA A 350 17.24 3.30 7.54
C ALA A 350 17.74 3.20 6.10
N THR A 351 17.57 4.26 5.35
CA THR A 351 18.15 4.43 4.02
C THR A 351 19.01 5.69 4.00
N SER A 352 19.71 5.94 2.90
CA SER A 352 20.44 7.21 2.74
C SER A 352 19.53 8.47 2.77
N LYS A 353 18.19 8.27 2.74
CA LYS A 353 17.21 9.36 2.64
C LYS A 353 16.10 9.30 3.68
N THR A 354 15.99 8.20 4.42
CA THR A 354 14.98 8.02 5.47
C THR A 354 15.62 7.44 6.74
N ALA A 355 15.23 7.90 7.91
CA ALA A 355 15.57 7.30 9.19
C ALA A 355 14.95 5.90 9.32
N GLU A 356 15.49 5.07 10.22
CA GLU A 356 14.83 3.83 10.61
C GLU A 356 13.56 4.12 11.43
N GLY A 357 12.60 3.21 11.36
CA GLY A 357 11.33 3.39 12.02
C GLY A 357 10.56 2.11 12.24
N LEU A 358 9.39 2.26 12.84
CA LEU A 358 8.43 1.19 13.08
C LEU A 358 7.06 1.65 12.63
N ARG A 359 6.35 0.81 11.87
CA ARG A 359 4.95 1.02 11.55
C ARG A 359 4.09 0.03 12.33
N PHE A 360 3.13 0.57 13.05
CA PHE A 360 2.14 -0.14 13.85
C PHE A 360 0.80 -0.09 13.12
N GLY A 361 0.21 -1.23 12.79
CA GLY A 361 -1.20 -1.35 12.45
C GLY A 361 -2.06 -1.21 13.71
N LEU A 362 -3.38 -1.16 13.52
CA LEU A 362 -4.32 -1.18 14.63
C LEU A 362 -4.39 -2.59 15.22
N PRO A 363 -4.41 -2.77 16.54
CA PRO A 363 -4.74 -4.06 17.15
C PRO A 363 -6.21 -4.40 16.90
N VAL A 364 -6.54 -5.69 16.93
CA VAL A 364 -7.95 -6.12 16.94
C VAL A 364 -8.68 -5.40 18.09
N ASN A 365 -9.86 -4.85 17.81
CA ASN A 365 -10.59 -4.01 18.75
C ASN A 365 -11.19 -4.82 19.91
N ASN A 366 -10.32 -5.26 20.82
CA ASN A 366 -10.68 -5.69 22.16
C ASN A 366 -9.73 -5.05 23.16
N GLU A 367 -10.23 -4.77 24.35
CA GLU A 367 -9.46 -4.05 25.36
C GLU A 367 -8.21 -4.84 25.81
N GLU A 368 -8.24 -6.15 25.78
CA GLU A 368 -7.11 -7.03 26.12
C GLU A 368 -5.91 -6.77 25.20
N ASN A 369 -6.11 -6.68 23.87
CA ASN A 369 -5.02 -6.40 22.93
C ASN A 369 -4.46 -4.98 23.10
N TRP A 370 -5.31 -4.01 23.41
CA TRP A 370 -4.87 -2.64 23.69
C TRP A 370 -4.02 -2.58 24.98
N GLN A 371 -4.47 -3.22 26.05
CA GLN A 371 -3.72 -3.30 27.32
C GLN A 371 -2.40 -4.05 27.13
N ARG A 372 -2.40 -5.13 26.37
CA ARG A 372 -1.18 -5.87 26.03
C ARG A 372 -0.18 -5.00 25.28
N LEU A 373 -0.63 -4.24 24.27
CA LEU A 373 0.25 -3.32 23.54
C LEU A 373 0.78 -2.22 24.45
N GLU A 374 -0.07 -1.59 25.29
CA GLU A 374 0.35 -0.56 26.23
C GLU A 374 1.35 -1.09 27.27
N ALA A 375 1.10 -2.27 27.82
CA ALA A 375 2.02 -2.92 28.76
C ALA A 375 3.39 -3.16 28.11
N ALA A 376 3.43 -3.69 26.89
CA ALA A 376 4.68 -3.92 26.18
C ALA A 376 5.43 -2.62 25.86
N LEU A 377 4.73 -1.58 25.45
CA LEU A 377 5.33 -0.27 25.18
C LEU A 377 5.87 0.39 26.46
N SER A 378 5.21 0.19 27.60
CA SER A 378 5.67 0.73 28.91
C SER A 378 6.95 0.10 29.44
N GLN A 379 7.28 -1.10 28.96
CA GLN A 379 8.49 -1.86 29.33
C GLN A 379 9.67 -1.61 28.39
N LEU A 380 9.51 -0.77 27.37
CA LEU A 380 10.63 -0.47 26.46
C LEU A 380 11.79 0.20 27.18
N VAL A 381 12.98 -0.30 26.90
CA VAL A 381 14.23 0.24 27.44
C VAL A 381 15.02 0.86 26.28
N PHE A 382 15.34 2.15 26.43
CA PHE A 382 16.06 2.92 25.41
C PHE A 382 17.48 3.27 25.85
#